data_d12939d9a45fcc476598e80c20fc56c6
#
_entry.id   d12939d9a45fcc476598e80c20fc56c6
#
_cell.length_a   1.000
_cell.length_b   1.000
_cell.length_c   1.000
_cell.angle_alpha   90.00
_cell.angle_beta   90.00
_cell.angle_gamma   90.00
#
_symmetry.space_group_name_H-M   'P 1'
#
loop_
_entity.id
_entity.type
_entity.pdbx_description
1 polymer ?
#
loop_
_entity_poly.entity_id
_entity_poly.type
_entity_poly.pdbx_seq_one_letter_code
_entity_poly.pdbx_strand_id
1 'polypeptide(L)'
;MLRSGVIAKKVGMTRLFLEDGRQVPVTVLQLDGVQVVAQRTPERDGYTAVQLGAGAAKPKRVSQPMRGHFAAANVAPKRKIAEFRVAPENLIAVGEEITADHYFEGQYVDVSGTSIGKGFQGAMKRHNFGGLRASHGVSISHRAHGSTGQCQDPGKVFKGKKMAGHMGAARVTTQNLQVIRTDADRGLIMVRGAVPGSKGGWVTIKDAVKKATPENVIYPAALRSAADEARRLAEEAAAQAAAEEEAARQAAEAQAAAEQEAALAEAEAQLEAQKETGTDGDDPEPPTGQPEEKL
;
A
#
# COMPACT_ATOMS: atom_id res chain seq x y z
N MET A 1 -1.47 -9.34 19.32
CA MET A 1 -0.58 -8.26 19.81
C MET A 1 -0.94 -6.94 19.13
N LEU A 2 -0.86 -5.80 19.85
CA LEU A 2 -1.15 -4.48 19.25
C LEU A 2 0.10 -3.94 18.58
N ARG A 3 0.05 -3.74 17.24
CA ARG A 3 1.09 -3.05 16.48
C ARG A 3 0.68 -1.63 16.11
N SER A 4 1.60 -0.84 15.57
CA SER A 4 1.31 0.51 15.10
C SER A 4 0.30 0.51 13.95
N GLY A 5 -0.56 1.52 13.89
CA GLY A 5 -1.28 1.86 12.68
C GLY A 5 -0.50 2.88 11.86
N VAL A 6 -1.10 3.40 10.79
CA VAL A 6 -0.51 4.45 9.94
C VAL A 6 -1.44 5.63 9.73
N ILE A 7 -0.86 6.77 9.36
CA ILE A 7 -1.58 7.97 8.94
C ILE A 7 -1.53 8.04 7.42
N ALA A 8 -2.68 8.14 6.77
CA ALA A 8 -2.77 8.24 5.32
C ALA A 8 -3.62 9.44 4.89
N LYS A 9 -3.41 9.89 3.67
CA LYS A 9 -4.17 10.93 3.02
C LYS A 9 -5.13 10.30 2.00
N LYS A 10 -6.42 10.61 2.09
CA LYS A 10 -7.42 10.15 1.12
C LYS A 10 -7.21 10.86 -0.21
N VAL A 11 -6.80 10.13 -1.23
CA VAL A 11 -6.62 10.67 -2.60
C VAL A 11 -7.96 10.75 -3.31
N GLY A 12 -8.75 9.67 -3.26
CA GLY A 12 -10.03 9.58 -3.94
C GLY A 12 -10.57 8.17 -3.95
N MET A 13 -11.57 7.95 -4.78
CA MET A 13 -12.14 6.61 -5.04
C MET A 13 -12.01 6.27 -6.51
N THR A 14 -11.78 5.00 -6.78
CA THR A 14 -11.76 4.39 -8.11
C THR A 14 -12.36 3.00 -8.05
N ARG A 15 -12.24 2.25 -9.11
CA ARG A 15 -12.66 0.85 -9.21
C ARG A 15 -11.51 0.02 -9.74
N LEU A 16 -11.42 -1.20 -9.26
CA LEU A 16 -10.51 -2.22 -9.78
C LEU A 16 -11.35 -3.38 -10.32
N PHE A 17 -10.88 -3.97 -11.39
CA PHE A 17 -11.39 -5.22 -11.91
C PHE A 17 -10.46 -6.34 -11.41
N LEU A 18 -11.05 -7.34 -10.79
CA LEU A 18 -10.33 -8.55 -10.37
C LEU A 18 -10.24 -9.53 -11.54
N GLU A 19 -9.39 -10.53 -11.42
CA GLU A 19 -9.20 -11.57 -12.45
C GLU A 19 -10.50 -12.34 -12.76
N ASP A 20 -11.39 -12.47 -11.76
CA ASP A 20 -12.72 -13.06 -11.89
C ASP A 20 -13.75 -12.16 -12.61
N GLY A 21 -13.33 -11.02 -13.15
CA GLY A 21 -14.17 -10.03 -13.83
C GLY A 21 -15.02 -9.15 -12.90
N ARG A 22 -14.96 -9.34 -11.59
CA ARG A 22 -15.72 -8.52 -10.64
C ARG A 22 -15.16 -7.11 -10.51
N GLN A 23 -16.06 -6.13 -10.55
CA GLN A 23 -15.73 -4.73 -10.27
C GLN A 23 -15.79 -4.48 -8.76
N VAL A 24 -14.68 -4.02 -8.18
CA VAL A 24 -14.58 -3.65 -6.75
C VAL A 24 -14.36 -2.15 -6.61
N PRO A 25 -15.25 -1.42 -5.90
CA PRO A 25 -15.01 -0.01 -5.59
C PRO A 25 -13.91 0.09 -4.53
N VAL A 26 -12.90 0.92 -4.77
CA VAL A 26 -11.78 1.12 -3.85
C VAL A 26 -11.56 2.59 -3.54
N THR A 27 -11.14 2.86 -2.32
CA THR A 27 -10.60 4.15 -1.90
C THR A 27 -9.08 4.06 -1.90
N VAL A 28 -8.43 5.01 -2.57
CA VAL A 28 -6.97 5.14 -2.61
C VAL A 28 -6.52 6.04 -1.47
N LEU A 29 -5.66 5.49 -0.63
CA LEU A 29 -5.04 6.15 0.52
C LEU A 29 -3.53 6.25 0.27
N GLN A 30 -2.96 7.43 0.45
CA GLN A 30 -1.54 7.69 0.25
C GLN A 30 -0.84 7.90 1.59
N LEU A 31 0.24 7.18 1.80
CA LEU A 31 1.19 7.47 2.87
C LEU A 31 2.15 8.56 2.36
N ASP A 32 2.27 9.63 3.13
CA ASP A 32 3.10 10.78 2.79
C ASP A 32 4.17 10.93 3.89
N GLY A 33 5.28 10.21 3.75
CA GLY A 33 6.41 10.23 4.67
C GLY A 33 5.99 9.99 6.13
N VAL A 34 5.37 8.83 6.40
CA VAL A 34 4.93 8.45 7.76
C VAL A 34 6.14 8.06 8.59
N GLN A 35 6.49 8.90 9.56
CA GLN A 35 7.70 8.78 10.36
C GLN A 35 7.38 8.82 11.84
N VAL A 36 8.14 8.07 12.64
CA VAL A 36 8.04 8.08 14.10
C VAL A 36 8.62 9.37 14.66
N VAL A 37 7.81 10.14 15.38
CA VAL A 37 8.19 11.43 15.98
C VAL A 37 8.53 11.29 17.46
N ALA A 38 7.83 10.42 18.17
CA ALA A 38 8.08 10.16 19.59
C ALA A 38 7.58 8.78 20.00
N GLN A 39 8.19 8.25 21.05
CA GLN A 39 7.73 7.09 21.77
C GLN A 39 7.11 7.51 23.11
N ARG A 40 6.09 6.80 23.56
CA ARG A 40 5.51 6.90 24.88
C ARG A 40 5.85 5.64 25.66
N THR A 41 6.41 5.81 26.86
CA THR A 41 6.80 4.72 27.73
C THR A 41 6.02 4.76 29.05
N PRO A 42 5.76 3.61 29.68
CA PRO A 42 5.03 3.56 30.94
C PRO A 42 5.67 4.40 32.06
N GLU A 43 6.99 4.46 32.07
CA GLU A 43 7.75 5.19 33.11
C GLU A 43 7.53 6.70 33.05
N ARG A 44 7.48 7.25 31.85
CA ARG A 44 7.37 8.70 31.64
C ARG A 44 5.92 9.16 31.42
N ASP A 45 5.16 8.42 30.62
CA ASP A 45 3.85 8.84 30.13
C ASP A 45 2.69 8.00 30.70
N GLY A 46 2.99 6.90 31.44
CA GLY A 46 1.99 6.01 32.04
C GLY A 46 1.35 5.02 31.05
N TYR A 47 1.78 4.99 29.79
CA TYR A 47 1.30 4.06 28.77
C TYR A 47 2.30 3.89 27.64
N THR A 48 2.14 2.82 26.85
CA THR A 48 2.99 2.54 25.69
C THR A 48 2.30 2.93 24.40
N ALA A 49 2.94 3.80 23.60
CA ALA A 49 2.45 4.21 22.30
C ALA A 49 3.59 4.72 21.40
N VAL A 50 3.31 4.72 20.08
CA VAL A 50 4.16 5.36 19.07
C VAL A 50 3.42 6.56 18.50
N GLN A 51 4.08 7.72 18.48
CA GLN A 51 3.56 8.93 17.87
C GLN A 51 4.12 9.04 16.46
N LEU A 52 3.22 8.98 15.47
CA LEU A 52 3.55 9.09 14.06
C LEU A 52 3.26 10.49 13.53
N GLY A 53 4.12 10.98 12.65
CA GLY A 53 3.94 12.19 11.87
C GLY A 53 3.82 11.90 10.39
N ALA A 54 2.95 12.60 9.67
CA ALA A 54 2.75 12.44 8.23
C ALA A 54 2.65 13.79 7.52
N GLY A 55 3.09 13.82 6.27
CA GLY A 55 3.07 14.98 5.39
C GLY A 55 4.07 16.07 5.78
N ALA A 56 4.83 16.57 4.84
CA ALA A 56 5.79 17.64 5.08
C ALA A 56 5.10 18.97 5.37
N ALA A 57 5.55 19.67 6.41
CA ALA A 57 5.09 21.00 6.76
C ALA A 57 6.20 22.04 6.56
N LYS A 58 5.86 23.22 5.99
CA LYS A 58 6.84 24.32 5.87
C LYS A 58 7.17 24.84 7.28
N PRO A 59 8.47 24.93 7.68
CA PRO A 59 8.86 25.32 9.05
C PRO A 59 8.25 26.64 9.52
N LYS A 60 8.09 27.60 8.61
CA LYS A 60 7.48 28.93 8.92
C LYS A 60 5.99 28.86 9.33
N ARG A 61 5.30 27.74 9.01
CA ARG A 61 3.87 27.52 9.36
C ARG A 61 3.69 26.68 10.61
N VAL A 62 4.77 26.22 11.23
CA VAL A 62 4.76 25.40 12.43
C VAL A 62 5.08 26.26 13.63
N SER A 63 4.28 26.17 14.68
CA SER A 63 4.50 26.92 15.94
C SER A 63 5.83 26.52 16.60
N GLN A 64 6.41 27.44 17.37
CA GLN A 64 7.72 27.22 18.00
C GLN A 64 7.75 25.98 18.92
N PRO A 65 6.72 25.72 19.78
CA PRO A 65 6.69 24.48 20.58
C PRO A 65 6.73 23.21 19.75
N MET A 66 5.99 23.21 18.64
CA MET A 66 5.99 22.06 17.72
C MET A 66 7.31 21.89 16.95
N ARG A 67 7.99 22.98 16.61
CA ARG A 67 9.34 22.91 16.05
C ARG A 67 10.33 22.27 17.01
N GLY A 68 10.26 22.65 18.29
CA GLY A 68 11.06 22.02 19.35
C GLY A 68 10.77 20.53 19.51
N HIS A 69 9.49 20.14 19.41
CA HIS A 69 9.06 18.73 19.46
C HIS A 69 9.67 17.90 18.32
N PHE A 70 9.66 18.40 17.09
CA PHE A 70 10.28 17.72 15.94
C PHE A 70 11.81 17.74 16.00
N ALA A 71 12.40 18.85 16.50
CA ALA A 71 13.84 18.96 16.66
C ALA A 71 14.41 17.94 17.65
N ALA A 72 13.72 17.70 18.76
CA ALA A 72 14.11 16.67 19.73
C ALA A 72 14.13 15.24 19.16
N ALA A 73 13.34 14.99 18.10
CA ALA A 73 13.27 13.72 17.38
C ALA A 73 14.19 13.67 16.14
N ASN A 74 14.89 14.75 15.81
CA ASN A 74 15.64 14.93 14.55
C ASN A 74 14.79 14.67 13.29
N VAL A 75 13.50 15.01 13.34
CA VAL A 75 12.54 14.76 12.26
C VAL A 75 12.10 16.08 11.65
N ALA A 76 11.98 16.14 10.33
CA ALA A 76 11.40 17.27 9.63
C ALA A 76 9.97 17.55 10.09
N PRO A 77 9.54 18.82 10.20
CA PRO A 77 8.20 19.15 10.64
C PRO A 77 7.11 18.47 9.82
N LYS A 78 6.19 17.77 10.51
CA LYS A 78 5.08 17.03 9.90
C LYS A 78 3.76 17.80 10.02
N ARG A 79 2.87 17.57 9.09
CA ARG A 79 1.58 18.27 8.97
C ARG A 79 0.49 17.69 9.87
N LYS A 80 0.52 16.36 10.06
CA LYS A 80 -0.41 15.63 10.89
C LYS A 80 0.33 14.71 11.83
N ILE A 81 -0.10 14.70 13.09
CA ILE A 81 0.44 13.81 14.12
C ILE A 81 -0.71 13.00 14.69
N ALA A 82 -0.48 11.74 14.97
CA ALA A 82 -1.40 10.87 15.69
C ALA A 82 -0.63 9.82 16.50
N GLU A 83 -1.20 9.41 17.63
CA GLU A 83 -0.64 8.37 18.48
C GLU A 83 -1.36 7.04 18.25
N PHE A 84 -0.58 5.98 18.30
CA PHE A 84 -1.05 4.60 18.22
C PHE A 84 -0.54 3.83 19.43
N ARG A 85 -1.46 3.31 20.22
CA ARG A 85 -1.10 2.40 21.32
C ARG A 85 -0.59 1.10 20.74
N VAL A 86 0.56 0.65 21.26
CA VAL A 86 1.25 -0.56 20.83
C VAL A 86 1.61 -1.41 22.04
N ALA A 87 1.86 -2.69 21.84
CA ALA A 87 2.44 -3.53 22.86
C ALA A 87 3.90 -3.08 23.14
N PRO A 88 4.43 -3.25 24.35
CA PRO A 88 5.80 -2.83 24.67
C PRO A 88 6.87 -3.41 23.74
N GLU A 89 6.65 -4.63 23.26
CA GLU A 89 7.53 -5.35 22.33
C GLU A 89 7.54 -4.74 20.91
N ASN A 90 6.50 -3.98 20.58
CA ASN A 90 6.29 -3.40 19.24
C ASN A 90 6.62 -1.90 19.18
N LEU A 91 7.46 -1.42 20.08
CA LEU A 91 7.97 -0.04 20.00
C LEU A 91 8.91 0.08 18.80
N ILE A 92 8.72 1.17 18.03
CA ILE A 92 9.50 1.49 16.83
C ILE A 92 10.42 2.66 17.17
N ALA A 93 11.68 2.62 16.74
CA ALA A 93 12.65 3.68 16.99
C ALA A 93 12.19 5.05 16.43
N VAL A 94 12.60 6.12 17.12
CA VAL A 94 12.29 7.49 16.67
C VAL A 94 13.08 7.78 15.39
N GLY A 95 12.41 8.39 14.40
CA GLY A 95 13.00 8.70 13.11
C GLY A 95 12.72 7.66 12.02
N GLU A 96 12.33 6.44 12.36
CA GLU A 96 11.99 5.39 11.39
C GLU A 96 10.76 5.74 10.56
N GLU A 97 10.77 5.36 9.27
CA GLU A 97 9.65 5.53 8.33
C GLU A 97 8.91 4.21 8.11
N ILE A 98 7.58 4.29 8.09
CA ILE A 98 6.70 3.15 7.82
C ILE A 98 6.26 3.18 6.36
N THR A 99 6.41 2.04 5.66
CA THR A 99 6.04 1.86 4.25
C THR A 99 4.60 1.32 4.09
N ALA A 100 4.11 1.30 2.84
CA ALA A 100 2.78 0.78 2.54
C ALA A 100 2.66 -0.74 2.73
N ASP A 101 3.78 -1.48 2.68
CA ASP A 101 3.87 -2.93 2.92
C ASP A 101 3.56 -3.32 4.37
N HIS A 102 3.34 -2.32 5.23
CA HIS A 102 2.81 -2.54 6.58
C HIS A 102 1.46 -3.30 6.55
N TYR A 103 0.67 -3.10 5.51
CA TYR A 103 -0.55 -3.85 5.25
C TYR A 103 -0.39 -4.68 3.98
N PHE A 104 -0.91 -5.90 4.00
CA PHE A 104 -0.88 -6.79 2.85
C PHE A 104 -2.29 -7.00 2.25
N GLU A 105 -2.31 -7.53 1.06
CA GLU A 105 -3.55 -7.79 0.33
C GLU A 105 -4.43 -8.81 1.05
N GLY A 106 -5.73 -8.55 1.11
CA GLY A 106 -6.68 -9.41 1.82
C GLY A 106 -6.87 -9.08 3.30
N GLN A 107 -5.97 -8.32 3.92
CA GLN A 107 -6.05 -7.93 5.32
C GLN A 107 -7.25 -7.02 5.60
N TYR A 108 -7.85 -7.15 6.78
CA TYR A 108 -8.91 -6.26 7.24
C TYR A 108 -8.36 -5.15 8.13
N VAL A 109 -8.84 -3.93 7.89
CA VAL A 109 -8.41 -2.71 8.59
C VAL A 109 -9.59 -1.86 9.04
N ASP A 110 -9.40 -1.10 10.10
CA ASP A 110 -10.33 -0.09 10.59
C ASP A 110 -9.80 1.31 10.24
N VAL A 111 -10.59 2.08 9.52
CA VAL A 111 -10.19 3.41 9.07
C VAL A 111 -11.00 4.48 9.79
N SER A 112 -10.29 5.35 10.53
CA SER A 112 -10.90 6.48 11.24
C SER A 112 -10.54 7.79 10.55
N GLY A 113 -11.54 8.65 10.38
CA GLY A 113 -11.35 9.98 9.80
C GLY A 113 -12.41 10.97 10.25
N THR A 114 -12.23 12.23 9.91
CA THR A 114 -13.23 13.26 10.15
C THR A 114 -14.24 13.26 9.00
N SER A 115 -15.50 13.00 9.29
CA SER A 115 -16.57 13.00 8.29
C SER A 115 -16.77 14.39 7.68
N ILE A 116 -17.35 14.43 6.46
CA ILE A 116 -17.67 15.68 5.78
C ILE A 116 -18.70 16.43 6.62
N GLY A 117 -18.45 17.71 6.92
CA GLY A 117 -19.38 18.59 7.62
C GLY A 117 -20.63 18.84 6.78
N LYS A 118 -21.79 18.82 7.43
CA LYS A 118 -23.10 19.09 6.82
C LYS A 118 -23.80 20.32 7.43
N GLY A 119 -23.10 21.03 8.32
CA GLY A 119 -23.63 22.18 9.04
C GLY A 119 -24.73 21.82 10.04
N PHE A 120 -25.58 22.78 10.37
CA PHE A 120 -26.74 22.57 11.23
C PHE A 120 -27.83 21.83 10.45
N GLN A 121 -28.30 20.70 10.96
CA GLN A 121 -29.28 19.84 10.30
C GLN A 121 -30.47 19.56 11.21
N GLY A 122 -31.66 19.52 10.62
CA GLY A 122 -32.90 19.15 11.31
C GLY A 122 -32.88 17.65 11.71
N ALA A 123 -33.79 17.30 12.63
CA ALA A 123 -33.90 15.96 13.19
C ALA A 123 -34.18 14.89 12.15
N MET A 124 -34.88 15.21 11.07
CA MET A 124 -35.11 14.27 9.98
C MET A 124 -33.80 13.80 9.32
N LYS A 125 -32.92 14.73 8.94
CA LYS A 125 -31.64 14.38 8.29
C LYS A 125 -30.61 13.86 9.27
N ARG A 126 -30.58 14.42 10.49
CA ARG A 126 -29.56 14.06 11.50
C ARG A 126 -29.83 12.72 12.16
N HIS A 127 -31.11 12.39 12.40
CA HIS A 127 -31.53 11.24 13.18
C HIS A 127 -32.56 10.33 12.47
N ASN A 128 -32.88 10.61 11.21
CA ASN A 128 -33.84 9.84 10.41
C ASN A 128 -35.28 9.87 10.98
N PHE A 129 -35.70 11.00 11.53
CA PHE A 129 -37.08 11.17 11.97
C PHE A 129 -38.01 11.27 10.77
N GLY A 130 -39.22 10.70 10.88
CA GLY A 130 -40.25 10.72 9.83
C GLY A 130 -40.84 12.09 9.54
N GLY A 131 -40.81 13.01 10.51
CA GLY A 131 -41.52 14.28 10.43
C GLY A 131 -43.01 14.12 10.67
N LEU A 132 -43.79 15.13 10.31
CA LEU A 132 -45.26 15.15 10.39
C LEU A 132 -45.87 14.95 9.01
N ARG A 133 -47.16 14.72 8.92
CA ARG A 133 -47.90 14.50 7.67
C ARG A 133 -47.80 15.73 6.75
N ALA A 134 -47.81 15.47 5.45
CA ALA A 134 -47.78 16.54 4.43
C ALA A 134 -49.15 17.25 4.26
N SER A 135 -50.24 16.57 4.66
CA SER A 135 -51.64 17.04 4.56
C SER A 135 -52.35 16.83 5.88
N HIS A 136 -53.68 16.81 5.90
CA HIS A 136 -54.52 16.66 7.09
C HIS A 136 -54.32 17.77 8.12
N GLY A 137 -54.32 19.04 7.66
CA GLY A 137 -54.29 20.22 8.51
C GLY A 137 -52.94 20.58 9.11
N VAL A 138 -51.87 19.85 8.76
CA VAL A 138 -50.53 20.21 9.21
C VAL A 138 -50.05 21.41 8.43
N SER A 139 -49.73 22.51 9.15
CA SER A 139 -49.13 23.74 8.61
C SER A 139 -47.69 23.84 9.05
N ILE A 140 -46.81 24.38 8.21
CA ILE A 140 -45.36 24.69 8.42
C ILE A 140 -44.52 23.70 9.24
N SER A 141 -45.09 22.83 10.07
CA SER A 141 -44.38 21.90 10.96
C SER A 141 -43.99 20.53 10.31
N HIS A 142 -44.08 20.41 9.01
CA HIS A 142 -43.86 19.13 8.28
C HIS A 142 -42.53 18.41 8.63
N ARG A 143 -41.50 19.19 8.94
CA ARG A 143 -40.13 18.65 9.23
C ARG A 143 -39.78 18.71 10.73
N ALA A 144 -40.77 18.94 11.60
CA ALA A 144 -40.53 18.96 13.03
C ALA A 144 -40.21 17.57 13.60
N HIS A 145 -39.53 17.57 14.75
CA HIS A 145 -39.11 16.31 15.41
C HIS A 145 -40.22 15.73 16.35
N GLY A 146 -41.36 16.39 16.46
CA GLY A 146 -42.45 15.98 17.33
C GLY A 146 -42.25 16.43 18.81
N SER A 147 -42.91 15.73 19.73
CA SER A 147 -42.82 16.04 21.16
C SER A 147 -41.40 15.87 21.69
N THR A 148 -41.00 16.76 22.60
CA THR A 148 -39.71 16.71 23.28
C THR A 148 -39.76 16.01 24.64
N GLY A 149 -40.96 15.80 25.21
CA GLY A 149 -41.15 15.16 26.49
C GLY A 149 -42.61 15.15 26.91
N GLN A 150 -42.87 14.75 28.17
CA GLN A 150 -44.15 14.76 28.83
C GLN A 150 -44.41 16.14 29.41
N CYS A 151 -45.57 16.34 30.05
CA CYS A 151 -46.05 17.59 30.58
C CYS A 151 -45.31 18.01 31.89
N GLN A 152 -46.04 18.21 33.00
CA GLN A 152 -45.48 18.59 34.29
C GLN A 152 -44.58 17.52 34.92
N ASP A 153 -44.84 16.25 34.65
CA ASP A 153 -43.99 15.15 35.05
C ASP A 153 -43.31 14.53 33.79
N PRO A 154 -41.99 14.48 33.74
CA PRO A 154 -40.94 14.85 34.71
C PRO A 154 -40.55 16.33 34.69
N GLY A 155 -41.26 17.23 33.99
CA GLY A 155 -41.00 18.67 33.91
C GLY A 155 -39.67 19.04 33.24
N LYS A 156 -39.03 18.11 32.54
CA LYS A 156 -37.73 18.30 31.88
C LYS A 156 -37.63 17.48 30.60
N VAL A 157 -36.75 17.89 29.70
CA VAL A 157 -36.34 17.08 28.56
C VAL A 157 -35.21 16.16 29.01
N PHE A 158 -35.35 14.87 28.75
CA PHE A 158 -34.32 13.89 29.11
C PHE A 158 -33.01 14.13 28.36
N LYS A 159 -31.87 13.89 29.05
CA LYS A 159 -30.55 13.95 28.44
C LYS A 159 -30.46 12.96 27.26
N GLY A 160 -29.79 13.36 26.19
CA GLY A 160 -29.62 12.51 24.99
C GLY A 160 -30.83 12.53 24.05
N LYS A 161 -31.89 13.34 24.31
CA LYS A 161 -33.00 13.50 23.35
C LYS A 161 -32.46 13.95 21.99
N LYS A 162 -32.81 13.22 20.96
CA LYS A 162 -32.39 13.50 19.58
C LYS A 162 -33.07 14.75 19.04
N MET A 163 -32.27 15.76 18.72
CA MET A 163 -32.74 17.07 18.24
C MET A 163 -31.90 17.54 17.06
N ALA A 164 -32.33 18.62 16.41
CA ALA A 164 -31.54 19.33 15.42
C ALA A 164 -30.19 19.78 16.00
N GLY A 165 -29.18 19.94 15.15
CA GLY A 165 -27.86 20.37 15.56
C GLY A 165 -26.81 20.11 14.50
N HIS A 166 -25.54 20.34 14.86
CA HIS A 166 -24.41 20.13 13.99
C HIS A 166 -24.31 18.67 13.56
N MET A 167 -24.13 18.43 12.25
CA MET A 167 -23.97 17.12 11.66
C MET A 167 -22.69 17.06 10.83
N GLY A 168 -21.98 15.95 10.92
CA GLY A 168 -20.68 15.80 10.27
C GLY A 168 -19.55 16.52 11.00
N ALA A 169 -18.39 16.64 10.37
CA ALA A 169 -17.14 17.14 10.97
C ALA A 169 -16.78 16.45 12.31
N ALA A 170 -17.24 15.22 12.48
CA ALA A 170 -16.99 14.39 13.66
C ALA A 170 -16.10 13.21 13.26
N ARG A 171 -15.31 12.69 14.20
CA ARG A 171 -14.52 11.48 14.00
C ARG A 171 -15.44 10.27 13.86
N VAL A 172 -15.30 9.56 12.76
CA VAL A 172 -16.05 8.35 12.44
C VAL A 172 -15.06 7.26 12.06
N THR A 173 -15.32 6.04 12.48
CA THR A 173 -14.53 4.86 12.12
C THR A 173 -15.38 3.94 11.25
N THR A 174 -14.86 3.59 10.07
CA THR A 174 -15.40 2.51 9.24
C THR A 174 -14.57 1.26 9.53
N GLN A 175 -15.24 0.23 10.03
CA GLN A 175 -14.61 -1.01 10.47
C GLN A 175 -14.60 -2.07 9.36
N ASN A 176 -13.65 -3.00 9.47
CA ASN A 176 -13.57 -4.20 8.64
C ASN A 176 -13.50 -3.91 7.13
N LEU A 177 -12.75 -2.89 6.73
CA LEU A 177 -12.46 -2.65 5.32
C LEU A 177 -11.32 -3.57 4.87
N GLN A 178 -11.48 -4.21 3.73
CA GLN A 178 -10.48 -5.10 3.17
C GLN A 178 -9.46 -4.32 2.34
N VAL A 179 -8.18 -4.57 2.54
CA VAL A 179 -7.10 -4.08 1.68
C VAL A 179 -7.10 -4.93 0.41
N ILE A 180 -7.23 -4.30 -0.75
CA ILE A 180 -7.27 -5.00 -2.05
C ILE A 180 -5.89 -5.04 -2.67
N ARG A 181 -5.14 -3.93 -2.59
CA ARG A 181 -3.81 -3.81 -3.18
C ARG A 181 -2.99 -2.79 -2.40
N THR A 182 -1.70 -3.05 -2.29
CA THR A 182 -0.70 -2.11 -1.80
C THR A 182 0.32 -1.81 -2.91
N ASP A 183 0.88 -0.61 -2.88
CA ASP A 183 1.93 -0.17 -3.79
C ASP A 183 2.99 0.54 -2.92
N ALA A 184 4.08 -0.15 -2.66
CA ALA A 184 5.16 0.33 -1.80
C ALA A 184 5.89 1.53 -2.41
N ASP A 185 6.16 1.49 -3.71
CA ASP A 185 6.95 2.51 -4.42
C ASP A 185 6.24 3.87 -4.40
N ARG A 186 4.93 3.88 -4.56
CA ARG A 186 4.09 5.08 -4.52
C ARG A 186 3.51 5.38 -3.15
N GLY A 187 3.69 4.47 -2.18
CA GLY A 187 3.11 4.57 -0.86
C GLY A 187 1.58 4.55 -0.87
N LEU A 188 0.95 3.73 -1.73
CA LEU A 188 -0.50 3.66 -1.87
C LEU A 188 -1.08 2.41 -1.21
N ILE A 189 -2.20 2.60 -0.53
CA ILE A 189 -3.02 1.52 0.03
C ILE A 189 -4.42 1.65 -0.55
N MET A 190 -4.89 0.61 -1.21
CA MET A 190 -6.23 0.56 -1.82
C MET A 190 -7.16 -0.27 -0.96
N VAL A 191 -8.18 0.37 -0.39
CA VAL A 191 -9.12 -0.25 0.55
C VAL A 191 -10.48 -0.37 -0.11
N ARG A 192 -11.13 -1.53 0.02
CA ARG A 192 -12.47 -1.79 -0.53
C ARG A 192 -13.52 -0.93 0.14
N GLY A 193 -14.27 -0.17 -0.65
CA GLY A 193 -15.42 0.59 -0.17
C GLY A 193 -15.10 2.03 0.22
N ALA A 194 -16.00 2.63 0.99
CA ALA A 194 -15.95 4.04 1.34
C ALA A 194 -15.16 4.29 2.63
N VAL A 195 -14.35 5.35 2.63
CA VAL A 195 -13.58 5.83 3.77
C VAL A 195 -14.12 7.21 4.18
N PRO A 196 -14.23 7.52 5.48
CA PRO A 196 -14.75 8.79 5.95
C PRO A 196 -13.87 9.98 5.53
N GLY A 197 -14.50 11.13 5.35
CA GLY A 197 -13.83 12.39 5.01
C GLY A 197 -13.84 12.73 3.52
N SER A 198 -13.44 13.96 3.22
CA SER A 198 -13.30 14.51 1.88
C SER A 198 -12.01 14.05 1.21
N LYS A 199 -11.91 14.24 -0.11
CA LYS A 199 -10.66 14.14 -0.84
C LYS A 199 -9.60 15.09 -0.22
N GLY A 200 -8.39 14.60 -0.04
CA GLY A 200 -7.31 15.33 0.62
C GLY A 200 -7.36 15.29 2.16
N GLY A 201 -8.39 14.68 2.77
CA GLY A 201 -8.50 14.50 4.22
C GLY A 201 -7.51 13.48 4.77
N TRP A 202 -7.09 13.66 6.01
CA TRP A 202 -6.23 12.72 6.74
C TRP A 202 -7.07 11.68 7.45
N VAL A 203 -6.64 10.43 7.37
CA VAL A 203 -7.25 9.29 8.04
C VAL A 203 -6.19 8.48 8.78
N THR A 204 -6.61 7.79 9.82
CA THR A 204 -5.77 6.82 10.53
C THR A 204 -6.26 5.42 10.21
N ILE A 205 -5.35 4.54 9.86
CA ILE A 205 -5.60 3.15 9.55
C ILE A 205 -5.04 2.31 10.69
N LYS A 206 -5.79 1.34 11.16
CA LYS A 206 -5.37 0.34 12.17
C LYS A 206 -5.84 -1.03 11.74
N ASP A 207 -5.23 -2.07 12.29
CA ASP A 207 -5.75 -3.42 12.13
C ASP A 207 -7.19 -3.50 12.64
N ALA A 208 -8.00 -4.34 12.00
CA ALA A 208 -9.40 -4.53 12.37
C ALA A 208 -9.50 -5.17 13.76
N VAL A 209 -10.21 -4.52 14.68
CA VAL A 209 -10.40 -5.02 16.05
C VAL A 209 -11.29 -6.28 16.08
N LYS A 210 -12.25 -6.39 15.15
CA LYS A 210 -13.25 -7.47 15.12
C LYS A 210 -12.85 -8.67 14.26
N LYS A 211 -11.71 -8.62 13.58
CA LYS A 211 -11.18 -9.71 12.77
C LYS A 211 -9.86 -10.20 13.34
N ALA A 212 -9.63 -11.50 13.27
CA ALA A 212 -8.34 -12.05 13.67
C ALA A 212 -7.22 -11.43 12.83
N THR A 213 -6.12 -11.13 13.48
CA THR A 213 -4.90 -10.69 12.79
C THR A 213 -4.32 -11.90 12.06
N PRO A 214 -4.06 -11.83 10.76
CA PRO A 214 -3.43 -12.92 10.02
C PRO A 214 -1.99 -13.18 10.52
N GLU A 215 -1.48 -14.37 10.23
CA GLU A 215 -0.14 -14.79 10.67
C GLU A 215 0.99 -14.04 9.96
N ASN A 216 0.75 -13.60 8.72
CA ASN A 216 1.75 -12.94 7.85
C ASN A 216 1.97 -11.45 8.19
N VAL A 217 1.56 -10.99 9.35
CA VAL A 217 1.69 -9.58 9.74
C VAL A 217 3.11 -9.29 10.20
N ILE A 218 3.69 -8.22 9.64
CA ILE A 218 5.04 -7.74 9.98
C ILE A 218 5.02 -7.02 11.33
N TYR A 219 5.84 -7.43 12.25
CA TYR A 219 6.05 -6.81 13.56
C TYR A 219 7.47 -6.25 13.67
N PRO A 220 7.66 -5.09 14.31
CA PRO A 220 6.66 -4.16 14.85
C PRO A 220 5.93 -3.35 13.78
N ALA A 221 6.54 -3.13 12.60
CA ALA A 221 6.00 -2.47 11.41
C ALA A 221 6.90 -2.75 10.20
N ALA A 222 6.39 -2.55 8.97
CA ALA A 222 7.22 -2.52 7.78
C ALA A 222 8.01 -1.21 7.74
N LEU A 223 9.28 -1.26 8.09
CA LEU A 223 10.19 -0.12 8.15
C LEU A 223 10.88 0.07 6.80
N ARG A 224 11.11 1.31 6.42
CA ARG A 224 11.82 1.65 5.18
C ARG A 224 13.27 1.20 5.21
N SER A 225 13.96 1.36 6.36
CA SER A 225 15.32 0.89 6.55
C SER A 225 15.47 -0.60 6.24
N ALA A 226 14.59 -1.44 6.78
CA ALA A 226 14.59 -2.87 6.51
C ALA A 226 14.22 -3.23 5.06
N ALA A 227 13.31 -2.46 4.44
CA ALA A 227 12.94 -2.65 3.04
C ALA A 227 14.10 -2.27 2.09
N ASP A 228 14.80 -1.16 2.38
CA ASP A 228 15.96 -0.73 1.60
C ASP A 228 17.13 -1.71 1.74
N GLU A 229 17.37 -2.27 2.93
CA GLU A 229 18.37 -3.34 3.15
C GLU A 229 18.02 -4.62 2.40
N ALA A 230 16.77 -5.07 2.48
CA ALA A 230 16.30 -6.25 1.75
C ALA A 230 16.40 -6.06 0.22
N ARG A 231 16.12 -4.86 -0.27
CA ARG A 231 16.26 -4.52 -1.68
C ARG A 231 17.73 -4.56 -2.14
N ARG A 232 18.64 -4.00 -1.36
CA ARG A 232 20.08 -4.07 -1.65
C ARG A 232 20.59 -5.49 -1.70
N LEU A 233 20.22 -6.33 -0.72
CA LEU A 233 20.60 -7.74 -0.71
C LEU A 233 20.03 -8.50 -1.92
N ALA A 234 18.80 -8.18 -2.31
CA ALA A 234 18.19 -8.76 -3.50
C ALA A 234 18.88 -8.31 -4.81
N GLU A 235 19.27 -7.03 -4.90
CA GLU A 235 20.04 -6.51 -6.03
C GLU A 235 21.45 -7.14 -6.10
N GLU A 236 22.14 -7.31 -4.98
CA GLU A 236 23.42 -7.98 -4.87
C GLU A 236 23.31 -9.47 -5.29
N ALA A 237 22.28 -10.17 -4.82
CA ALA A 237 22.01 -11.55 -5.19
C ALA A 237 21.67 -11.70 -6.69
N ALA A 238 20.88 -10.78 -7.24
CA ALA A 238 20.57 -10.75 -8.67
C ALA A 238 21.80 -10.46 -9.52
N ALA A 239 22.67 -9.56 -9.08
CA ALA A 239 23.94 -9.26 -9.76
C ALA A 239 24.90 -10.46 -9.74
N GLN A 240 24.96 -11.21 -8.63
CA GLN A 240 25.76 -12.42 -8.52
C GLN A 240 25.21 -13.53 -9.44
N ALA A 241 23.89 -13.72 -9.45
CA ALA A 241 23.25 -14.70 -10.33
C ALA A 241 23.46 -14.37 -11.83
N ALA A 242 23.38 -13.09 -12.20
CA ALA A 242 23.67 -12.64 -13.56
C ALA A 242 25.13 -12.86 -13.95
N ALA A 243 26.07 -12.60 -13.04
CA ALA A 243 27.51 -12.85 -13.26
C ALA A 243 27.82 -14.36 -13.40
N GLU A 244 27.16 -15.20 -12.60
CA GLU A 244 27.28 -16.65 -12.73
C GLU A 244 26.69 -17.17 -14.05
N GLU A 245 25.57 -16.63 -14.50
CA GLU A 245 24.94 -16.98 -15.78
C GLU A 245 25.82 -16.54 -16.98
N GLU A 246 26.40 -15.33 -16.91
CA GLU A 246 27.37 -14.90 -17.92
C GLU A 246 28.63 -15.75 -17.95
N ALA A 247 29.17 -16.13 -16.79
CA ALA A 247 30.33 -17.00 -16.69
C ALA A 247 30.03 -18.42 -17.25
N ALA A 248 28.84 -18.95 -16.92
CA ALA A 248 28.39 -20.23 -17.46
C ALA A 248 28.19 -20.18 -18.99
N ARG A 249 27.67 -19.09 -19.51
CA ARG A 249 27.51 -18.87 -20.94
C ARG A 249 28.86 -18.77 -21.66
N GLN A 250 29.81 -18.03 -21.13
CA GLN A 250 31.17 -17.92 -21.65
C GLN A 250 31.89 -19.27 -21.62
N ALA A 251 31.72 -20.06 -20.56
CA ALA A 251 32.28 -21.41 -20.47
C ALA A 251 31.66 -22.37 -21.50
N ALA A 252 30.35 -22.28 -21.74
CA ALA A 252 29.67 -23.06 -22.76
C ALA A 252 30.09 -22.65 -24.17
N GLU A 253 30.26 -21.36 -24.45
CA GLU A 253 30.79 -20.89 -25.74
C GLU A 253 32.24 -21.31 -25.97
N ALA A 254 33.08 -21.28 -24.93
CA ALA A 254 34.46 -21.77 -24.99
C ALA A 254 34.53 -23.28 -25.22
N GLN A 255 33.66 -24.06 -24.62
CA GLN A 255 33.58 -25.51 -24.88
C GLN A 255 33.10 -25.81 -26.29
N ALA A 256 32.09 -25.11 -26.79
CA ALA A 256 31.62 -25.27 -28.17
C ALA A 256 32.68 -24.88 -29.21
N ALA A 257 33.46 -23.84 -28.94
CA ALA A 257 34.57 -23.44 -29.77
C ALA A 257 35.70 -24.53 -29.79
N ALA A 258 36.03 -25.09 -28.62
CA ALA A 258 37.01 -26.15 -28.51
C ALA A 258 36.55 -27.45 -29.19
N GLU A 259 35.26 -27.79 -29.11
CA GLU A 259 34.71 -28.93 -29.84
C GLU A 259 34.74 -28.74 -31.38
N GLN A 260 34.50 -27.51 -31.85
CA GLN A 260 34.60 -27.17 -33.27
C GLN A 260 36.05 -27.23 -33.78
N GLU A 261 37.02 -26.75 -33.00
CA GLU A 261 38.45 -26.89 -33.34
C GLU A 261 38.89 -28.35 -33.37
N ALA A 262 38.46 -29.17 -32.42
CA ALA A 262 38.74 -30.60 -32.40
C ALA A 262 38.11 -31.31 -33.59
N ALA A 263 36.89 -31.00 -33.96
CA ALA A 263 36.22 -31.57 -35.14
C ALA A 263 36.87 -31.15 -36.46
N LEU A 264 37.37 -29.91 -36.55
CA LEU A 264 38.14 -29.45 -37.71
C LEU A 264 39.49 -30.17 -37.83
N ALA A 265 40.20 -30.35 -36.71
CA ALA A 265 41.46 -31.09 -36.68
C ALA A 265 41.29 -32.56 -37.05
N GLU A 266 40.23 -33.24 -36.63
CA GLU A 266 39.88 -34.59 -37.03
C GLU A 266 39.53 -34.69 -38.54
N ALA A 267 38.81 -33.70 -39.08
CA ALA A 267 38.49 -33.66 -40.50
C ALA A 267 39.74 -33.42 -41.37
N GLU A 268 40.66 -32.57 -40.93
CA GLU A 268 41.95 -32.37 -41.60
C GLU A 268 42.82 -33.66 -41.59
N ALA A 269 42.85 -34.30 -40.41
CA ALA A 269 43.61 -35.62 -40.34
C ALA A 269 43.01 -36.72 -41.22
N GLN A 270 41.68 -36.77 -41.37
CA GLN A 270 41.02 -37.68 -42.29
C GLN A 270 41.26 -37.32 -43.75
N LEU A 271 41.37 -36.08 -44.13
CA LEU A 271 41.72 -35.58 -45.45
C LEU A 271 43.20 -35.91 -45.83
N GLU A 272 44.09 -35.77 -44.84
CA GLU A 272 45.52 -36.20 -45.05
C GLU A 272 45.65 -37.72 -45.21
N ALA A 273 44.95 -38.52 -44.43
CA ALA A 273 44.91 -39.95 -44.52
C ALA A 273 44.31 -40.42 -45.86
N GLN A 274 43.34 -39.71 -46.42
CA GLN A 274 42.79 -40.02 -47.77
C GLN A 274 43.71 -39.62 -48.90
N LYS A 275 44.59 -38.64 -48.73
CA LYS A 275 45.63 -38.27 -49.73
C LYS A 275 46.79 -39.24 -49.79
N GLU A 276 47.16 -39.93 -48.71
CA GLU A 276 48.18 -40.91 -48.65
C GLU A 276 47.76 -42.28 -49.27
N THR A 277 46.45 -42.59 -49.37
CA THR A 277 45.91 -43.82 -49.92
C THR A 277 45.49 -43.72 -51.37
N GLY A 278 45.63 -42.58 -52.05
CA GLY A 278 45.16 -42.34 -53.41
C GLY A 278 46.25 -42.08 -54.44
N THR A 279 47.22 -43.01 -54.59
CA THR A 279 48.08 -43.10 -55.79
C THR A 279 47.91 -44.51 -56.35
N ASP A 280 46.92 -44.66 -57.20
CA ASP A 280 46.99 -45.47 -58.40
C ASP A 280 45.72 -45.36 -59.24
N GLY A 281 45.92 -44.87 -60.47
CA GLY A 281 45.32 -45.26 -61.76
C GLY A 281 43.83 -45.13 -61.96
N ASP A 282 43.40 -44.20 -62.70
CA ASP A 282 42.74 -44.45 -64.01
C ASP A 282 41.89 -43.26 -64.43
N ASP A 283 42.25 -42.65 -65.54
CA ASP A 283 41.37 -41.68 -66.22
C ASP A 283 40.19 -42.43 -66.88
N PRO A 284 39.01 -41.87 -66.94
CA PRO A 284 38.39 -41.68 -68.25
C PRO A 284 37.67 -40.32 -68.44
N GLU A 285 37.70 -39.94 -69.70
CA GLU A 285 37.19 -38.78 -70.43
C GLU A 285 35.80 -38.22 -70.03
N PRO A 286 35.58 -36.98 -70.39
CA PRO A 286 34.31 -36.30 -70.11
C PRO A 286 33.26 -36.46 -71.21
N PRO A 287 31.99 -36.48 -70.92
CA PRO A 287 30.94 -36.17 -71.88
C PRO A 287 30.44 -34.72 -71.76
N THR A 288 30.58 -34.12 -72.94
CA THR A 288 29.90 -32.90 -73.36
C THR A 288 28.38 -33.03 -73.29
N GLY A 289 27.71 -31.96 -72.89
CA GLY A 289 26.27 -31.82 -73.04
C GLY A 289 25.77 -30.55 -72.50
N GLN A 290 25.48 -29.58 -73.38
CA GLN A 290 24.97 -28.25 -73.14
C GLN A 290 23.45 -28.22 -72.81
N PRO A 291 22.87 -27.03 -72.68
CA PRO A 291 21.90 -26.70 -71.63
C PRO A 291 20.46 -26.61 -72.16
N GLU A 292 19.52 -26.61 -71.28
CA GLU A 292 18.24 -26.04 -71.64
C GLU A 292 17.60 -25.26 -70.47
N GLU A 293 17.31 -24.09 -70.83
CA GLU A 293 16.49 -23.02 -70.23
C GLU A 293 15.04 -23.45 -70.01
N LYS A 294 14.37 -22.63 -69.16
CA LYS A 294 12.90 -22.38 -69.02
C LYS A 294 12.23 -23.20 -67.91
N LEU A 295 11.52 -22.58 -66.96
CA LEU A 295 10.64 -21.40 -66.82
C LEU A 295 10.49 -21.05 -65.34
#